data_f0aeb37ebb8441728dd9d1459899e3ff
#
_entry.id   f0aeb37ebb8441728dd9d1459899e3ff
#
_cell.length_a   1.000
_cell.length_b   1.000
_cell.length_c   1.000
_cell.angle_alpha   90.00
_cell.angle_beta   90.00
_cell.angle_gamma   90.00
#
_symmetry.space_group_name_H-M   'P 1'
#
loop_
_entity.id
_entity.type
_entity.pdbx_description
1 polymer ?
#
loop_
_entity_poly.entity_id
_entity_poly.type
_entity_poly.pdbx_seq_one_letter_code
_entity_poly.pdbx_strand_id
1 'polypeptide(L)'
;LNLIHSEKLTTDFEDPGGSKIKVECIFQVWSKHHHNPEYDIQIVDNTVMDIYSLSDGGTPSTTRNKKMFHSCDVYVPSTCFGKAVMTSYTDFEDLPGRKGYGIVFNQNRDSNITKFRELDWSSIAFLSTNSAYNLRTSQIASVFN
;
A
#
# COMPACT_ATOMS: atom_id res chain seq x y z
N LEU A 1 1.46 -3.42 -23.70
CA LEU A 1 1.91 -4.72 -23.21
C LEU A 1 0.87 -5.32 -22.26
N ASN A 2 0.62 -6.60 -22.41
CA ASN A 2 -0.29 -7.35 -21.54
C ASN A 2 0.54 -8.19 -20.58
N LEU A 3 0.19 -8.18 -19.30
CA LEU A 3 0.78 -9.08 -18.32
C LEU A 3 0.20 -10.48 -18.52
N ILE A 4 1.04 -11.46 -18.80
CA ILE A 4 0.62 -12.84 -19.07
C ILE A 4 1.02 -13.82 -17.97
N HIS A 5 1.95 -13.44 -17.12
CA HIS A 5 2.39 -14.25 -15.99
C HIS A 5 2.97 -13.38 -14.87
N SER A 6 2.65 -13.72 -13.62
CA SER A 6 3.23 -13.09 -12.43
C SER A 6 3.41 -14.11 -11.33
N GLU A 7 4.62 -14.17 -10.76
CA GLU A 7 4.95 -15.02 -9.62
C GLU A 7 5.61 -14.19 -8.53
N LYS A 8 5.24 -14.46 -7.28
CA LYS A 8 5.94 -13.95 -6.12
C LYS A 8 6.99 -14.96 -5.70
N LEU A 9 8.26 -14.56 -5.72
CA LEU A 9 9.40 -15.40 -5.36
C LEU A 9 10.00 -14.89 -4.05
N THR A 10 10.26 -15.83 -3.14
CA THR A 10 11.10 -15.56 -1.96
C THR A 10 12.43 -16.25 -2.17
N THR A 11 13.51 -15.48 -2.27
CA THR A 11 14.86 -15.97 -2.49
C THR A 11 15.80 -15.53 -1.39
N ASP A 12 16.79 -16.39 -1.10
CA ASP A 12 17.89 -16.03 -0.22
C ASP A 12 19.06 -15.53 -1.06
N PHE A 13 19.55 -14.33 -0.71
CA PHE A 13 20.77 -13.77 -1.29
C PHE A 13 21.88 -13.81 -0.26
N GLU A 14 23.10 -14.08 -0.72
CA GLU A 14 24.29 -14.03 0.09
C GLU A 14 25.03 -12.72 -0.21
N ASP A 15 25.28 -11.89 0.84
CA ASP A 15 26.05 -10.67 0.68
C ASP A 15 27.57 -10.99 0.57
N PRO A 16 28.42 -10.00 0.23
CA PRO A 16 29.89 -10.22 0.16
C PRO A 16 30.52 -10.69 1.46
N GLY A 17 29.86 -10.47 2.61
CA GLY A 17 30.30 -10.95 3.91
C GLY A 17 29.82 -12.35 4.27
N GLY A 18 29.07 -13.02 3.40
CA GLY A 18 28.53 -14.35 3.61
C GLY A 18 27.22 -14.42 4.39
N SER A 19 26.58 -13.29 4.68
CA SER A 19 25.27 -13.23 5.34
C SER A 19 24.16 -13.51 4.35
N LYS A 20 23.18 -14.32 4.74
CA LYS A 20 22.00 -14.61 3.91
C LYS A 20 20.91 -13.58 4.15
N ILE A 21 20.40 -13.02 3.06
CA ILE A 21 19.32 -12.05 3.07
C ILE A 21 18.12 -12.64 2.35
N LYS A 22 16.96 -12.67 3.01
CA LYS A 22 15.68 -13.03 2.36
C LYS A 22 15.11 -11.84 1.62
N VAL A 23 14.79 -12.04 0.35
CA VAL A 23 14.21 -11.02 -0.51
C VAL A 23 12.96 -11.58 -1.16
N GLU A 24 11.86 -10.82 -1.12
CA GLU A 24 10.68 -11.08 -1.93
C GLU A 24 10.82 -10.39 -3.28
N CYS A 25 10.71 -11.17 -4.34
CA CYS A 25 10.77 -10.69 -5.72
C CYS A 25 9.48 -11.02 -6.45
N ILE A 26 9.11 -10.18 -7.41
CA ILE A 26 8.01 -10.45 -8.33
C ILE A 26 8.60 -10.73 -9.71
N PHE A 27 8.30 -11.92 -10.23
CA PHE A 27 8.63 -12.29 -11.61
C PHE A 27 7.40 -12.06 -12.48
N GLN A 28 7.53 -11.28 -13.55
CA GLN A 28 6.43 -10.95 -14.46
C GLN A 28 6.83 -11.17 -15.90
N VAL A 29 5.91 -11.71 -16.69
CA VAL A 29 6.06 -11.86 -18.13
C VAL A 29 5.02 -10.97 -18.82
N TRP A 30 5.48 -10.11 -19.73
CA TRP A 30 4.65 -9.19 -20.49
C TRP A 30 4.68 -9.55 -21.99
N SER A 31 3.54 -9.40 -22.65
CA SER A 31 3.44 -9.66 -24.09
C SER A 31 2.61 -8.57 -24.79
N LYS A 32 2.98 -8.27 -26.04
CA LYS A 32 2.19 -7.37 -26.90
C LYS A 32 1.02 -8.08 -27.57
N HIS A 33 1.11 -9.39 -27.77
CA HIS A 33 0.19 -10.16 -28.61
C HIS A 33 -0.64 -11.18 -27.86
N HIS A 34 -0.29 -11.48 -26.62
CA HIS A 34 -0.99 -12.43 -25.76
C HIS A 34 -1.68 -11.70 -24.62
N HIS A 35 -2.83 -12.20 -24.21
CA HIS A 35 -3.62 -11.65 -23.14
C HIS A 35 -4.05 -12.77 -22.18
N ASN A 36 -3.83 -12.58 -20.88
CA ASN A 36 -4.31 -13.49 -19.84
C ASN A 36 -5.32 -12.74 -18.96
N PRO A 37 -6.61 -13.10 -19.00
CA PRO A 37 -7.65 -12.42 -18.23
C PRO A 37 -7.41 -12.40 -16.72
N GLU A 38 -6.65 -13.37 -16.18
CA GLU A 38 -6.33 -13.41 -14.75
C GLU A 38 -5.51 -12.20 -14.29
N TYR A 39 -4.78 -11.56 -15.21
CA TYR A 39 -3.90 -10.42 -14.91
C TYR A 39 -4.43 -9.10 -15.46
N ASP A 40 -5.70 -9.04 -15.83
CA ASP A 40 -6.32 -7.77 -16.20
C ASP A 40 -6.28 -6.79 -15.03
N ILE A 41 -6.09 -5.51 -15.35
CA ILE A 41 -6.16 -4.46 -14.35
C ILE A 41 -7.59 -4.47 -13.78
N GLN A 42 -7.69 -4.84 -12.51
CA GLN A 42 -8.97 -4.73 -11.82
C GLN A 42 -9.30 -3.26 -11.63
N ILE A 43 -10.43 -2.84 -12.16
CA ILE A 43 -10.96 -1.50 -11.90
C ILE A 43 -11.36 -1.48 -10.44
N VAL A 44 -10.71 -0.63 -9.67
CA VAL A 44 -11.06 -0.42 -8.27
C VAL A 44 -12.44 0.23 -8.22
N ASP A 45 -13.38 -0.44 -7.56
CA ASP A 45 -14.71 0.11 -7.34
C ASP A 45 -14.63 1.16 -6.22
N ASN A 46 -14.70 2.45 -6.60
CA ASN A 46 -14.63 3.57 -5.68
C ASN A 46 -15.95 3.84 -4.95
N THR A 47 -16.98 2.99 -5.12
CA THR A 47 -18.26 3.19 -4.43
C THR A 47 -18.16 2.93 -2.93
N VAL A 48 -17.23 2.10 -2.48
CA VAL A 48 -17.03 1.77 -1.07
C VAL A 48 -16.17 2.82 -0.37
N MET A 49 -15.11 3.28 -1.02
CA MET A 49 -14.15 4.21 -0.43
C MET A 49 -13.48 5.09 -1.47
N ASP A 50 -13.03 6.25 -1.01
CA ASP A 50 -12.08 7.09 -1.73
C ASP A 50 -10.74 7.04 -1.02
N ILE A 51 -9.67 6.85 -1.79
CA ILE A 51 -8.30 6.77 -1.29
C ILE A 51 -7.54 8.00 -1.79
N TYR A 52 -7.04 8.81 -0.85
CA TYR A 52 -6.26 10.00 -1.15
C TYR A 52 -4.79 9.78 -0.82
N SER A 53 -3.91 10.05 -1.78
CA SER A 53 -2.48 10.13 -1.49
C SER A 53 -2.21 11.43 -0.74
N LEU A 54 -1.70 11.29 0.48
CA LEU A 54 -1.41 12.42 1.36
C LEU A 54 0.09 12.58 1.53
N SER A 55 0.59 13.79 1.37
CA SER A 55 1.98 14.12 1.69
C SER A 55 2.11 15.59 2.06
N ASP A 56 2.99 15.87 3.01
CA ASP A 56 3.36 17.23 3.40
C ASP A 56 4.85 17.30 3.69
N GLY A 57 5.62 17.55 2.64
CA GLY A 57 7.08 17.68 2.72
C GLY A 57 7.56 19.12 2.87
N GLY A 58 6.65 20.07 3.08
CA GLY A 58 6.98 21.48 3.27
C GLY A 58 7.19 22.29 2.00
N THR A 59 7.10 21.67 0.82
CA THR A 59 7.18 22.36 -0.49
C THR A 59 6.01 21.96 -1.38
N PRO A 60 5.61 22.78 -2.37
CA PRO A 60 4.51 22.42 -3.27
C PRO A 60 4.72 21.11 -4.03
N SER A 61 5.96 20.80 -4.42
CA SER A 61 6.28 19.57 -5.15
C SER A 61 6.22 18.31 -4.29
N THR A 62 6.32 18.43 -2.96
CA THR A 62 6.31 17.34 -2.00
C THR A 62 5.03 17.30 -1.16
N THR A 63 4.09 18.19 -1.44
CA THR A 63 2.80 18.28 -0.71
C THR A 63 1.66 17.90 -1.63
N ARG A 64 0.81 16.95 -1.17
CA ARG A 64 -0.37 16.49 -1.89
C ARG A 64 -1.54 16.38 -0.93
N ASN A 65 -2.70 16.90 -1.35
CA ASN A 65 -3.95 16.76 -0.60
C ASN A 65 -3.83 17.14 0.88
N LYS A 66 -3.04 18.15 1.20
CA LYS A 66 -2.79 18.59 2.57
C LYS A 66 -4.09 18.84 3.36
N LYS A 67 -5.12 19.38 2.70
CA LYS A 67 -6.42 19.65 3.33
C LYS A 67 -7.12 18.38 3.82
N MET A 68 -6.80 17.21 3.23
CA MET A 68 -7.43 15.94 3.58
C MET A 68 -6.83 15.29 4.82
N PHE A 69 -5.71 15.79 5.37
CA PHE A 69 -5.11 15.25 6.59
C PHE A 69 -6.08 15.27 7.80
N HIS A 70 -7.06 16.16 7.80
CA HIS A 70 -8.05 16.26 8.88
C HIS A 70 -9.46 15.87 8.44
N SER A 71 -9.63 15.40 7.21
CA SER A 71 -10.95 15.12 6.63
C SER A 71 -11.17 13.64 6.31
N CYS A 72 -10.14 12.80 6.45
CA CYS A 72 -10.24 11.37 6.21
C CYS A 72 -10.68 10.61 7.46
N ASP A 73 -11.26 9.42 7.25
CA ASP A 73 -11.72 8.58 8.35
C ASP A 73 -10.56 7.84 9.03
N VAL A 74 -9.60 7.35 8.23
CA VAL A 74 -8.42 6.62 8.69
C VAL A 74 -7.22 6.96 7.82
N TYR A 75 -6.03 6.72 8.35
CA TYR A 75 -4.75 6.92 7.68
C TYR A 75 -3.89 5.67 7.80
N VAL A 76 -3.10 5.38 6.77
CA VAL A 76 -2.07 4.36 6.79
C VAL A 76 -0.83 4.87 6.04
N PRO A 77 0.39 4.64 6.55
CA PRO A 77 1.60 5.05 5.85
C PRO A 77 1.76 4.34 4.51
N SER A 78 2.34 5.01 3.51
CA SER A 78 2.65 4.38 2.23
C SER A 78 3.97 3.62 2.27
N THR A 79 4.94 4.11 3.03
CA THR A 79 6.27 3.50 3.19
C THR A 79 6.77 3.76 4.60
N CYS A 80 7.25 2.72 5.27
CA CYS A 80 7.88 2.85 6.58
C CYS A 80 8.85 1.69 6.83
N PHE A 81 9.72 1.83 7.83
CA PHE A 81 10.75 0.85 8.14
C PHE A 81 10.43 -0.05 9.33
N GLY A 82 9.40 0.23 10.09
CA GLY A 82 9.03 -0.54 11.26
C GLY A 82 7.72 -1.30 11.08
N LYS A 83 7.70 -2.58 11.46
CA LYS A 83 6.46 -3.36 11.41
C LYS A 83 5.34 -2.73 12.25
N ALA A 84 5.68 -2.23 13.42
CA ALA A 84 4.72 -1.58 14.31
C ALA A 84 4.21 -0.23 13.77
N VAL A 85 4.98 0.42 12.88
CA VAL A 85 4.60 1.68 12.25
C VAL A 85 3.65 1.47 11.09
N MET A 86 3.73 0.32 10.39
CA MET A 86 2.83 -0.04 9.29
C MET A 86 1.49 -0.52 9.86
N THR A 87 0.71 0.41 10.36
CA THR A 87 -0.61 0.20 10.94
C THR A 87 -1.53 1.37 10.61
N SER A 88 -2.81 1.25 10.93
CA SER A 88 -3.78 2.32 10.73
C SER A 88 -3.74 3.34 11.87
N TYR A 89 -4.02 4.59 11.52
CA TYR A 89 -4.08 5.72 12.45
C TYR A 89 -5.41 6.45 12.29
N THR A 90 -6.01 6.83 13.39
CA THR A 90 -7.22 7.66 13.41
C THR A 90 -6.96 9.05 14.00
N ASP A 91 -5.82 9.24 14.63
CA ASP A 91 -5.34 10.54 15.11
C ASP A 91 -4.37 11.13 14.06
N PHE A 92 -4.81 12.21 13.42
CA PHE A 92 -4.05 12.86 12.36
C PHE A 92 -3.07 13.91 12.90
N GLU A 93 -3.04 14.14 14.19
CA GLU A 93 -2.09 15.07 14.84
C GLU A 93 -0.75 14.38 15.14
N ASP A 94 -0.76 13.08 15.36
CA ASP A 94 0.43 12.31 15.77
C ASP A 94 0.74 11.18 14.76
N LEU A 95 0.95 11.56 13.52
CA LEU A 95 1.31 10.60 12.47
C LEU A 95 2.81 10.32 12.49
N PRO A 96 3.24 9.06 12.22
CA PRO A 96 4.66 8.67 12.20
C PRO A 96 5.45 9.28 11.06
N GLY A 97 4.78 9.91 10.13
CA GLY A 97 5.32 10.62 8.99
C GLY A 97 4.18 11.34 8.30
N ARG A 98 4.50 12.15 7.32
CA ARG A 98 3.48 12.92 6.61
C ARG A 98 3.38 12.48 5.14
N LYS A 99 3.51 11.17 4.91
CA LYS A 99 3.32 10.56 3.60
C LYS A 99 2.61 9.22 3.74
N GLY A 100 1.42 9.13 3.19
CA GLY A 100 0.62 7.92 3.25
C GLY A 100 -0.71 8.09 2.52
N TYR A 101 -1.68 7.30 2.93
CA TYR A 101 -3.02 7.30 2.35
C TYR A 101 -4.05 7.66 3.39
N GLY A 102 -4.93 8.59 3.02
CA GLY A 102 -6.14 8.88 3.78
C GLY A 102 -7.35 8.24 3.11
N ILE A 103 -8.19 7.58 3.87
CA ILE A 103 -9.34 6.84 3.36
C ILE A 103 -10.62 7.46 3.89
N VAL A 104 -11.57 7.70 2.97
CA VAL A 104 -12.93 8.11 3.28
C VAL A 104 -13.87 7.01 2.84
N PHE A 105 -14.64 6.43 3.77
CA PHE A 105 -15.60 5.38 3.44
C PHE A 105 -16.94 5.99 3.05
N ASN A 106 -17.46 5.56 1.91
CA ASN A 106 -18.74 6.02 1.35
C ASN A 106 -19.91 5.12 1.72
N GLN A 107 -19.65 3.87 2.14
CA GLN A 107 -20.65 2.89 2.53
C GLN A 107 -20.20 2.16 3.80
N ASN A 108 -21.16 1.82 4.67
CA ASN A 108 -20.90 1.07 5.90
C ASN A 108 -19.71 1.64 6.69
N ARG A 109 -19.67 2.95 6.84
CA ARG A 109 -18.52 3.70 7.34
C ARG A 109 -17.97 3.13 8.65
N ASP A 110 -18.81 2.95 9.66
CA ASP A 110 -18.37 2.54 11.00
C ASP A 110 -17.80 1.10 11.00
N SER A 111 -18.45 0.17 10.30
CA SER A 111 -17.96 -1.20 10.21
C SER A 111 -16.68 -1.30 9.36
N ASN A 112 -16.56 -0.49 8.31
CA ASN A 112 -15.36 -0.46 7.49
C ASN A 112 -14.18 0.19 8.21
N ILE A 113 -14.39 1.22 9.01
CA ILE A 113 -13.35 1.81 9.86
C ILE A 113 -12.85 0.77 10.85
N THR A 114 -13.74 0.04 11.51
CA THR A 114 -13.39 -1.03 12.45
C THR A 114 -12.58 -2.13 11.76
N LYS A 115 -13.03 -2.59 10.59
CA LYS A 115 -12.31 -3.58 9.80
C LYS A 115 -10.92 -3.08 9.41
N PHE A 116 -10.80 -1.84 8.96
CA PHE A 116 -9.52 -1.24 8.56
C PHE A 116 -8.53 -1.20 9.72
N ARG A 117 -9.00 -0.88 10.91
CA ARG A 117 -8.16 -0.81 12.11
C ARG A 117 -7.71 -2.18 12.62
N GLU A 118 -8.49 -3.22 12.37
CA GLU A 118 -8.19 -4.59 12.80
C GLU A 118 -7.25 -5.33 11.84
N LEU A 119 -7.04 -4.82 10.63
CA LEU A 119 -6.17 -5.43 9.64
C LEU A 119 -4.69 -5.29 10.01
N ASP A 120 -3.93 -6.35 9.74
CA ASP A 120 -2.47 -6.31 9.84
C ASP A 120 -1.87 -5.78 8.53
N TRP A 121 -1.72 -4.47 8.46
CA TRP A 121 -1.19 -3.79 7.27
C TRP A 121 0.26 -4.15 6.99
N SER A 122 1.03 -4.57 7.99
CA SER A 122 2.40 -5.04 7.79
C SER A 122 2.45 -6.34 6.99
N SER A 123 1.43 -7.19 7.10
CA SER A 123 1.30 -8.42 6.31
C SER A 123 0.77 -8.17 4.90
N ILE A 124 0.00 -7.11 4.71
CA ILE A 124 -0.59 -6.73 3.42
C ILE A 124 0.44 -5.97 2.56
N ALA A 125 1.25 -5.11 3.20
CA ALA A 125 2.28 -4.33 2.53
C ALA A 125 3.39 -5.20 1.93
N PHE A 126 4.02 -4.70 0.88
CA PHE A 126 5.17 -5.35 0.26
C PHE A 126 6.46 -4.99 1.03
N LEU A 127 7.24 -5.99 1.40
CA LEU A 127 8.55 -5.79 2.03
C LEU A 127 9.63 -5.70 0.96
N SER A 128 10.24 -4.52 0.82
CA SER A 128 11.30 -4.29 -0.16
C SER A 128 12.68 -4.75 0.33
N THR A 129 13.66 -4.72 -0.58
CA THR A 129 15.04 -5.19 -0.30
C THR A 129 15.76 -4.39 0.79
N ASN A 130 15.36 -3.13 1.02
CA ASN A 130 15.92 -2.28 2.09
C ASN A 130 15.12 -2.37 3.39
N SER A 131 14.34 -3.43 3.57
CA SER A 131 13.50 -3.68 4.74
C SER A 131 12.39 -2.64 4.97
N ALA A 132 12.02 -1.89 3.93
CA ALA A 132 10.91 -0.96 3.98
C ALA A 132 9.60 -1.67 3.62
N TYR A 133 8.54 -1.37 4.38
CA TYR A 133 7.18 -1.77 4.05
C TYR A 133 6.58 -0.75 3.09
N ASN A 134 6.05 -1.23 1.96
CA ASN A 134 5.44 -0.39 0.93
C ASN A 134 4.00 -0.83 0.71
N LEU A 135 3.06 0.10 0.82
CA LEU A 135 1.64 -0.14 0.61
C LEU A 135 1.16 0.63 -0.60
N ARG A 136 0.35 -0.02 -1.44
CA ARG A 136 -0.24 0.59 -2.64
C ARG A 136 -1.75 0.70 -2.50
N THR A 137 -2.33 1.65 -3.22
CA THR A 137 -3.79 1.84 -3.24
C THR A 137 -4.55 0.59 -3.66
N SER A 138 -4.01 -0.17 -4.62
CA SER A 138 -4.62 -1.43 -5.07
C SER A 138 -4.70 -2.49 -3.97
N GLN A 139 -3.69 -2.54 -3.10
CA GLN A 139 -3.69 -3.47 -1.96
C GLN A 139 -4.75 -3.09 -0.92
N ILE A 140 -4.92 -1.80 -0.67
CA ILE A 140 -5.97 -1.29 0.24
C ILE A 140 -7.35 -1.62 -0.32
N ALA A 141 -7.59 -1.31 -1.58
CA ALA A 141 -8.88 -1.53 -2.23
C ALA A 141 -9.26 -3.01 -2.29
N SER A 142 -8.30 -3.89 -2.57
CA SER A 142 -8.55 -5.33 -2.72
C SER A 142 -9.05 -6.00 -1.43
N VAL A 143 -8.71 -5.45 -0.27
CA VAL A 143 -9.17 -5.99 1.02
C VAL A 143 -10.67 -5.73 1.24
N PHE A 144 -11.23 -4.70 0.60
CA PHE A 144 -12.63 -4.28 0.78
C PHE A 144 -13.53 -4.63 -0.42
N ASN A 145 -12.97 -5.25 -1.43
CA ASN A 145 -13.72 -5.70 -2.62
C ASN A 145 -14.02 -7.20 -2.57
#